data_e2e512a3341d610aeec4877a32de465c
#
_entry.id   e2e512a3341d610aeec4877a32de465c
#
_cell.length_a   1.000
_cell.length_b   1.000
_cell.length_c   1.000
_cell.angle_alpha   90.00
_cell.angle_beta   90.00
_cell.angle_gamma   90.00
#
_symmetry.space_group_name_H-M   'P 1'
#
loop_
_entity.id
_entity.type
_entity.pdbx_description
1 polymer ?
#
loop_
_entity_poly.entity_id
_entity_poly.type
_entity_poly.pdbx_seq_one_letter_code
_entity_poly.pdbx_strand_id
1 'polypeptide(L)'
;MLHFLQLLAGTLVLRPYVFVFLLVYLFLAVTHIGWKRTAIFTVLAFLVAFACEWLSAVAGTGFPFGLYRYYDTTRDRELWIAGVPFFDALSFTFLPYVSWELAATVLGKSTFLIDTLTLERERTRRRWSVTLLAAFLMMYLDIVIDPVTLQGERWFLGKLYHYPNGGSYFGVTIANFFGWFFVCFVILRLFIVVDLTLFGDGRGSRIPVGVLEYPFKALGPVVLYFGILAFNLLMTFWIGEKTMGWAGVFITLPLLLLVVLSLLRHQRER
;
A
#
# COMPACT_ATOMS: atom_id res chain seq x y z
N MET A 1 -14.46 18.17 20.00
CA MET A 1 -14.75 16.73 19.93
C MET A 1 -15.83 16.41 18.90
N LEU A 2 -17.03 17.00 18.96
CA LEU A 2 -18.12 16.70 18.01
C LEU A 2 -17.74 17.01 16.55
N HIS A 3 -17.15 18.15 16.27
CA HIS A 3 -16.69 18.51 14.92
C HIS A 3 -15.63 17.55 14.37
N PHE A 4 -14.68 17.10 15.17
CA PHE A 4 -13.70 16.06 14.77
C PHE A 4 -14.38 14.74 14.38
N LEU A 5 -15.35 14.28 15.17
CA LEU A 5 -16.11 13.07 14.87
C LEU A 5 -16.94 13.21 13.59
N GLN A 6 -17.50 14.40 13.32
CA GLN A 6 -18.20 14.68 12.07
C GLN A 6 -17.28 14.60 10.87
N LEU A 7 -16.08 15.20 10.94
CA LEU A 7 -15.10 15.12 9.85
C LEU A 7 -14.59 13.71 9.64
N LEU A 8 -14.37 12.94 10.71
CA LEU A 8 -13.97 11.53 10.61
C LEU A 8 -15.08 10.69 9.96
N ALA A 9 -16.32 10.88 10.37
CA ALA A 9 -17.48 10.22 9.74
C ALA A 9 -17.61 10.62 8.26
N GLY A 10 -17.41 11.90 7.95
CA GLY A 10 -17.37 12.39 6.57
C GLY A 10 -16.27 11.74 5.74
N THR A 11 -15.06 11.58 6.30
CA THR A 11 -13.98 10.85 5.64
C THR A 11 -14.39 9.40 5.31
N LEU A 12 -15.03 8.73 6.25
CA LEU A 12 -15.49 7.34 6.05
C LEU A 12 -16.55 7.25 4.93
N VAL A 13 -17.47 8.21 4.88
CA VAL A 13 -18.52 8.26 3.84
C VAL A 13 -17.95 8.61 2.47
N LEU A 14 -16.99 9.54 2.41
CA LEU A 14 -16.38 9.97 1.15
C LEU A 14 -15.34 8.97 0.60
N ARG A 15 -14.69 8.20 1.49
CA ARG A 15 -13.57 7.30 1.16
C ARG A 15 -13.82 5.84 1.59
N PRO A 16 -15.00 5.25 1.35
CA PRO A 16 -15.35 3.94 1.91
C PRO A 16 -14.39 2.83 1.48
N TYR A 17 -13.87 2.90 0.23
CA TYR A 17 -12.94 1.91 -0.31
C TYR A 17 -11.60 1.86 0.47
N VAL A 18 -11.10 3.02 0.96
CA VAL A 18 -9.89 3.08 1.78
C VAL A 18 -10.10 2.29 3.08
N PHE A 19 -11.26 2.46 3.71
CA PHE A 19 -11.59 1.76 4.96
C PHE A 19 -11.85 0.27 4.73
N VAL A 20 -12.43 -0.11 3.59
CA VAL A 20 -12.56 -1.54 3.22
C VAL A 20 -11.18 -2.18 3.09
N PHE A 21 -10.27 -1.56 2.34
CA PHE A 21 -8.89 -2.07 2.20
C PHE A 21 -8.15 -2.08 3.52
N LEU A 22 -8.32 -1.06 4.35
CA LEU A 22 -7.75 -0.98 5.70
C LEU A 22 -8.23 -2.15 6.58
N LEU A 23 -9.53 -2.44 6.61
CA LEU A 23 -10.09 -3.53 7.42
C LEU A 23 -9.57 -4.90 6.96
N VAL A 24 -9.52 -5.14 5.64
CA VAL A 24 -8.94 -6.37 5.08
C VAL A 24 -7.46 -6.47 5.45
N TYR A 25 -6.70 -5.39 5.30
CA TYR A 25 -5.29 -5.32 5.71
C TYR A 25 -5.13 -5.65 7.20
N LEU A 26 -5.90 -5.01 8.10
CA LEU A 26 -5.80 -5.24 9.54
C LEU A 26 -6.06 -6.70 9.89
N PHE A 27 -7.09 -7.31 9.29
CA PHE A 27 -7.35 -8.75 9.46
C PHE A 27 -6.15 -9.60 9.00
N LEU A 28 -5.64 -9.37 7.80
CA LEU A 28 -4.50 -10.10 7.25
C LEU A 28 -3.24 -9.87 8.10
N ALA A 29 -2.92 -8.63 8.44
CA ALA A 29 -1.71 -8.31 9.19
C ALA A 29 -1.75 -8.89 10.60
N VAL A 30 -2.88 -8.77 11.32
CA VAL A 30 -3.02 -9.35 12.66
C VAL A 30 -2.83 -10.87 12.62
N THR A 31 -3.40 -11.55 11.62
CA THR A 31 -3.26 -13.01 11.50
C THR A 31 -1.86 -13.45 11.04
N HIS A 32 -1.11 -12.59 10.35
CA HIS A 32 0.23 -12.89 9.81
C HIS A 32 1.36 -12.55 10.76
N ILE A 33 1.34 -11.35 11.35
CA ILE A 33 2.45 -10.83 12.17
C ILE A 33 2.06 -10.54 13.62
N GLY A 34 0.78 -10.74 13.96
CA GLY A 34 0.23 -10.49 15.28
C GLY A 34 -0.13 -9.02 15.52
N TRP A 35 -1.04 -8.77 16.47
CA TRP A 35 -1.64 -7.46 16.69
C TRP A 35 -0.65 -6.35 17.08
N LYS A 36 0.37 -6.68 17.90
CA LYS A 36 1.38 -5.69 18.34
C LYS A 36 2.21 -5.17 17.17
N ARG A 37 2.72 -6.08 16.34
CA ARG A 37 3.49 -5.74 15.15
C ARG A 37 2.63 -5.00 14.12
N THR A 38 1.37 -5.40 13.96
CA THR A 38 0.41 -4.70 13.10
C THR A 38 0.19 -3.27 13.54
N ALA A 39 -0.04 -3.04 14.84
CA ALA A 39 -0.22 -1.69 15.37
C ALA A 39 1.03 -0.81 15.15
N ILE A 40 2.22 -1.34 15.43
CA ILE A 40 3.49 -0.63 15.21
C ILE A 40 3.68 -0.32 13.73
N PHE A 41 3.45 -1.30 12.84
CA PHE A 41 3.55 -1.10 11.39
C PHE A 41 2.59 -0.01 10.91
N THR A 42 1.32 -0.09 11.32
CA THR A 42 0.28 0.87 10.92
C THR A 42 0.65 2.30 11.33
N VAL A 43 1.04 2.49 12.60
CA VAL A 43 1.41 3.83 13.10
C VAL A 43 2.66 4.35 12.39
N LEU A 44 3.70 3.51 12.26
CA LEU A 44 4.94 3.89 11.60
C LEU A 44 4.71 4.23 10.12
N ALA A 45 3.97 3.41 9.40
CA ALA A 45 3.66 3.65 7.99
C ALA A 45 2.88 4.95 7.80
N PHE A 46 1.87 5.19 8.63
CA PHE A 46 1.10 6.44 8.62
C PHE A 46 2.00 7.66 8.85
N LEU A 47 2.85 7.63 9.88
CA LEU A 47 3.71 8.78 10.24
C LEU A 47 4.75 9.08 9.16
N VAL A 48 5.38 8.05 8.58
CA VAL A 48 6.35 8.24 7.48
C VAL A 48 5.66 8.81 6.24
N ALA A 49 4.52 8.25 5.84
CA ALA A 49 3.77 8.72 4.69
C ALA A 49 3.30 10.17 4.89
N PHE A 50 2.68 10.45 6.03
CA PHE A 50 2.23 11.79 6.40
C PHE A 50 3.37 12.83 6.32
N ALA A 51 4.55 12.49 6.85
CA ALA A 51 5.72 13.37 6.79
C ALA A 51 6.16 13.61 5.33
N CYS A 52 6.18 12.57 4.50
CA CYS A 52 6.57 12.68 3.09
C CYS A 52 5.57 13.48 2.26
N GLU A 53 4.27 13.28 2.48
CA GLU A 53 3.21 14.06 1.83
C GLU A 53 3.25 15.53 2.26
N TRP A 54 3.40 15.76 3.56
CA TRP A 54 3.53 17.12 4.09
C TRP A 54 4.75 17.86 3.50
N LEU A 55 5.91 17.19 3.43
CA LEU A 55 7.12 17.74 2.83
C LEU A 55 6.91 18.05 1.34
N SER A 56 6.29 17.15 0.59
CA SER A 56 6.09 17.33 -0.86
C SER A 56 5.09 18.43 -1.16
N ALA A 57 3.89 18.37 -0.58
CA ALA A 57 2.75 19.19 -0.97
C ALA A 57 2.62 20.48 -0.14
N VAL A 58 2.75 20.39 1.19
CA VAL A 58 2.49 21.51 2.11
C VAL A 58 3.72 22.37 2.28
N ALA A 59 4.86 21.78 2.65
CA ALA A 59 6.14 22.50 2.72
C ALA A 59 6.66 22.92 1.35
N GLY A 60 6.14 22.30 0.27
CA GLY A 60 6.46 22.66 -1.11
C GLY A 60 7.87 22.30 -1.54
N THR A 61 8.52 21.34 -0.88
CA THR A 61 9.87 20.88 -1.25
C THR A 61 9.85 19.98 -2.48
N GLY A 62 8.70 19.33 -2.74
CA GLY A 62 8.56 18.32 -3.77
C GLY A 62 9.23 16.99 -3.43
N PHE A 63 9.80 16.82 -2.26
CA PHE A 63 10.41 15.55 -1.84
C PHE A 63 9.47 14.73 -0.96
N PRO A 64 9.29 13.44 -1.22
CA PRO A 64 9.88 12.63 -2.31
C PRO A 64 9.01 12.50 -3.56
N PHE A 65 7.74 12.94 -3.55
CA PHE A 65 6.74 12.66 -4.59
C PHE A 65 6.73 13.64 -5.78
N GLY A 66 7.66 14.60 -5.83
CA GLY A 66 7.53 15.75 -6.70
C GLY A 66 6.63 16.82 -6.08
N LEU A 67 6.67 18.02 -6.67
CA LEU A 67 5.83 19.12 -6.21
C LEU A 67 4.38 18.92 -6.69
N TYR A 68 3.45 18.74 -5.78
CA TYR A 68 2.01 18.74 -6.01
C TYR A 68 1.30 19.58 -4.96
N ARG A 69 0.03 19.91 -5.20
CA ARG A 69 -0.79 20.70 -4.27
C ARG A 69 -2.17 20.10 -4.16
N TYR A 70 -2.66 20.04 -2.94
CA TYR A 70 -4.03 19.65 -2.67
C TYR A 70 -5.01 20.77 -3.01
N TYR A 71 -6.24 20.39 -3.37
CA TYR A 71 -7.40 21.28 -3.45
C TYR A 71 -8.18 21.22 -2.14
N ASP A 72 -8.57 22.38 -1.61
CA ASP A 72 -9.32 22.49 -0.35
C ASP A 72 -10.83 22.18 -0.49
N THR A 73 -11.23 21.49 -1.55
CA THR A 73 -12.66 21.29 -1.91
C THR A 73 -13.45 20.42 -0.92
N THR A 74 -12.78 19.66 -0.07
CA THR A 74 -13.38 18.69 0.86
C THR A 74 -13.04 18.97 2.32
N ARG A 75 -12.31 20.04 2.60
CA ARG A 75 -11.79 20.35 3.94
C ARG A 75 -12.86 20.56 5.01
N ASP A 76 -14.05 20.94 4.61
CA ASP A 76 -15.22 21.10 5.45
C ASP A 76 -15.97 19.79 5.73
N ARG A 77 -15.68 18.71 4.98
CA ARG A 77 -16.44 17.46 4.99
C ARG A 77 -15.63 16.24 5.36
N GLU A 78 -14.29 16.29 5.27
CA GLU A 78 -13.40 15.20 5.65
C GLU A 78 -12.25 15.68 6.54
N LEU A 79 -11.63 14.76 7.27
CA LEU A 79 -10.56 15.07 8.20
C LEU A 79 -9.27 15.40 7.45
N TRP A 80 -8.70 16.56 7.78
CA TRP A 80 -7.39 17.02 7.33
C TRP A 80 -6.47 17.23 8.54
N ILE A 81 -5.22 16.85 8.42
CA ILE A 81 -4.20 17.05 9.45
C ILE A 81 -3.09 17.91 8.84
N ALA A 82 -2.85 19.08 9.40
CA ALA A 82 -1.80 20.02 8.98
C ALA A 82 -1.71 20.23 7.44
N GLY A 83 -2.86 20.26 6.73
CA GLY A 83 -2.92 20.49 5.29
C GLY A 83 -2.80 19.21 4.43
N VAL A 84 -2.78 18.03 5.03
CA VAL A 84 -2.80 16.73 4.34
C VAL A 84 -4.13 16.02 4.63
N PRO A 85 -4.84 15.46 3.63
CA PRO A 85 -6.03 14.65 3.85
C PRO A 85 -5.69 13.39 4.67
N PHE A 86 -6.43 13.13 5.75
CA PHE A 86 -6.15 12.00 6.63
C PHE A 86 -6.15 10.65 5.90
N PHE A 87 -7.10 10.44 4.98
CA PHE A 87 -7.24 9.18 4.26
C PHE A 87 -6.06 8.89 3.32
N ASP A 88 -5.37 9.92 2.86
CA ASP A 88 -4.24 9.79 1.92
C ASP A 88 -3.07 9.10 2.63
N ALA A 89 -2.57 9.68 3.70
CA ALA A 89 -1.54 9.04 4.54
C ALA A 89 -2.00 7.68 5.12
N LEU A 90 -3.32 7.51 5.38
CA LEU A 90 -3.88 6.25 5.84
C LEU A 90 -3.74 5.12 4.81
N SER A 91 -3.80 5.43 3.52
CA SER A 91 -3.63 4.45 2.43
C SER A 91 -2.24 3.81 2.45
N PHE A 92 -1.22 4.53 2.87
CA PHE A 92 0.13 3.99 3.04
C PHE A 92 0.29 3.02 4.21
N THR A 93 -0.75 2.75 4.99
CA THR A 93 -0.68 1.70 6.02
C THR A 93 -0.83 0.31 5.42
N PHE A 94 -1.63 0.15 4.36
CA PHE A 94 -1.88 -1.16 3.74
C PHE A 94 -1.11 -1.39 2.43
N LEU A 95 -0.81 -0.35 1.65
CA LEU A 95 -0.11 -0.50 0.37
C LEU A 95 1.32 -1.08 0.52
N PRO A 96 2.19 -0.57 1.42
CA PRO A 96 3.49 -1.19 1.66
C PRO A 96 3.39 -2.61 2.21
N TYR A 97 2.39 -2.87 3.08
CA TYR A 97 2.19 -4.18 3.66
C TYR A 97 1.87 -5.23 2.61
N VAL A 98 0.88 -4.98 1.73
CA VAL A 98 0.51 -5.95 0.69
C VAL A 98 1.63 -6.16 -0.32
N SER A 99 2.38 -5.10 -0.65
CA SER A 99 3.56 -5.18 -1.50
C SER A 99 4.68 -6.01 -0.85
N TRP A 100 4.89 -5.85 0.45
CA TRP A 100 5.87 -6.61 1.23
C TRP A 100 5.53 -8.09 1.32
N GLU A 101 4.28 -8.42 1.60
CA GLU A 101 3.80 -9.80 1.65
C GLU A 101 3.83 -10.48 0.27
N LEU A 102 3.47 -9.75 -0.78
CA LEU A 102 3.58 -10.25 -2.16
C LEU A 102 5.04 -10.53 -2.52
N ALA A 103 5.96 -9.61 -2.22
CA ALA A 103 7.39 -9.81 -2.44
C ALA A 103 7.94 -11.00 -1.65
N ALA A 104 7.53 -11.15 -0.38
CA ALA A 104 7.91 -12.28 0.45
C ALA A 104 7.35 -13.61 -0.09
N THR A 105 6.15 -13.59 -0.68
CA THR A 105 5.54 -14.77 -1.30
C THR A 105 6.28 -15.16 -2.58
N VAL A 106 6.66 -14.21 -3.42
CA VAL A 106 7.38 -14.46 -4.68
C VAL A 106 8.81 -14.94 -4.44
N LEU A 107 9.53 -14.37 -3.48
CA LEU A 107 10.94 -14.69 -3.18
C LEU A 107 11.11 -15.75 -2.08
N GLY A 108 10.03 -16.13 -1.41
CA GLY A 108 10.03 -17.17 -0.39
C GLY A 108 9.71 -18.54 -0.95
N LYS A 109 9.77 -19.56 -0.07
CA LYS A 109 9.35 -20.93 -0.38
C LYS A 109 7.92 -21.22 0.09
N SER A 110 7.02 -20.23 -0.04
CA SER A 110 5.62 -20.39 0.37
C SER A 110 4.84 -21.24 -0.61
N THR A 111 4.02 -22.15 -0.10
CA THR A 111 3.06 -22.93 -0.90
C THR A 111 1.63 -22.44 -0.66
N PHE A 112 0.73 -22.69 -1.61
CA PHE A 112 -0.68 -22.30 -1.50
C PHE A 112 -1.41 -22.92 -0.29
N LEU A 113 -1.01 -24.12 0.11
CA LEU A 113 -1.79 -24.95 1.02
C LEU A 113 -1.40 -24.81 2.49
N ILE A 114 -0.12 -24.58 2.79
CA ILE A 114 0.33 -24.48 4.18
C ILE A 114 1.47 -23.47 4.20
N ASP A 115 1.31 -22.42 4.99
CA ASP A 115 2.40 -21.51 5.32
C ASP A 115 3.30 -22.21 6.34
N THR A 116 4.07 -23.18 5.83
CA THR A 116 5.00 -23.94 6.66
C THR A 116 6.10 -23.00 7.11
N LEU A 117 6.16 -22.73 8.40
CA LEU A 117 7.23 -22.09 9.11
C LEU A 117 7.14 -20.56 9.15
N THR A 118 6.38 -20.09 10.10
CA THR A 118 6.31 -18.68 10.55
C THR A 118 7.71 -18.05 10.66
N LEU A 119 8.71 -18.79 11.14
CA LEU A 119 10.09 -18.34 11.28
C LEU A 119 10.81 -18.14 9.93
N GLU A 120 10.60 -19.03 8.95
CA GLU A 120 11.23 -18.90 7.63
C GLU A 120 10.64 -17.73 6.86
N ARG A 121 9.33 -17.50 6.98
CA ARG A 121 8.66 -16.34 6.40
C ARG A 121 9.12 -15.03 7.06
N GLU A 122 9.28 -14.98 8.37
CA GLU A 122 9.85 -13.81 9.07
C GLU A 122 11.27 -13.51 8.59
N ARG A 123 12.13 -14.52 8.45
CA ARG A 123 13.48 -14.34 7.89
C ARG A 123 13.45 -13.84 6.45
N THR A 124 12.52 -14.37 5.64
CA THR A 124 12.33 -13.96 4.25
C THR A 124 11.91 -12.49 4.17
N ARG A 125 10.92 -12.07 4.95
CA ARG A 125 10.45 -10.67 5.02
C ARG A 125 11.58 -9.67 5.35
N ARG A 126 12.58 -10.07 6.13
CA ARG A 126 13.69 -9.21 6.55
C ARG A 126 14.81 -9.07 5.51
N ARG A 127 14.78 -9.85 4.43
CA ARG A 127 15.80 -9.79 3.35
C ARG A 127 15.72 -8.48 2.59
N TRP A 128 16.89 -7.94 2.24
CA TRP A 128 16.99 -6.74 1.42
C TRP A 128 16.29 -6.89 0.06
N SER A 129 16.44 -8.05 -0.57
CA SER A 129 15.77 -8.36 -1.85
C SER A 129 14.24 -8.25 -1.75
N VAL A 130 13.66 -8.68 -0.61
CA VAL A 130 12.21 -8.55 -0.37
C VAL A 130 11.81 -7.09 -0.17
N THR A 131 12.60 -6.31 0.58
CA THR A 131 12.33 -4.87 0.75
C THR A 131 12.39 -4.13 -0.59
N LEU A 132 13.42 -4.40 -1.41
CA LEU A 132 13.57 -3.76 -2.73
C LEU A 132 12.46 -4.15 -3.70
N LEU A 133 12.10 -5.43 -3.75
CA LEU A 133 10.99 -5.89 -4.58
C LEU A 133 9.66 -5.30 -4.09
N ALA A 134 9.42 -5.24 -2.79
CA ALA A 134 8.22 -4.65 -2.22
C ALA A 134 8.10 -3.14 -2.56
N ALA A 135 9.19 -2.41 -2.46
CA ALA A 135 9.23 -0.99 -2.84
C ALA A 135 8.94 -0.80 -4.34
N PHE A 136 9.49 -1.69 -5.19
CA PHE A 136 9.17 -1.71 -6.62
C PHE A 136 7.70 -2.05 -6.88
N LEU A 137 7.15 -3.04 -6.18
CA LEU A 137 5.74 -3.43 -6.30
C LEU A 137 4.80 -2.32 -5.84
N MET A 138 5.14 -1.56 -4.80
CA MET A 138 4.35 -0.40 -4.38
C MET A 138 4.40 0.72 -5.41
N MET A 139 5.57 1.04 -5.97
CA MET A 139 5.68 1.95 -7.11
C MET A 139 4.84 1.47 -8.30
N TYR A 140 4.80 0.17 -8.53
CA TYR A 140 4.02 -0.45 -9.60
C TYR A 140 2.50 -0.30 -9.41
N LEU A 141 2.00 -0.36 -8.16
CA LEU A 141 0.61 0.00 -7.84
C LEU A 141 0.31 1.43 -8.26
N ASP A 142 1.20 2.35 -7.95
CA ASP A 142 1.03 3.78 -8.17
C ASP A 142 0.94 4.15 -9.66
N ILE A 143 1.65 3.44 -10.54
CA ILE A 143 1.55 3.62 -12.00
C ILE A 143 0.09 3.45 -12.50
N VAL A 144 -0.73 2.69 -11.77
CA VAL A 144 -2.15 2.50 -12.09
C VAL A 144 -3.05 3.40 -11.24
N ILE A 145 -2.70 3.62 -9.97
CA ILE A 145 -3.53 4.37 -9.01
C ILE A 145 -3.52 5.87 -9.31
N ASP A 146 -2.34 6.47 -9.44
CA ASP A 146 -2.22 7.93 -9.49
C ASP A 146 -2.86 8.58 -10.74
N PRO A 147 -2.74 8.00 -11.94
CA PRO A 147 -3.41 8.54 -13.12
C PRO A 147 -4.92 8.65 -12.97
N VAL A 148 -5.59 7.65 -12.39
CA VAL A 148 -7.04 7.69 -12.18
C VAL A 148 -7.41 8.57 -10.99
N THR A 149 -6.54 8.69 -10.01
CA THR A 149 -6.72 9.60 -8.86
C THR A 149 -6.68 11.07 -9.30
N LEU A 150 -5.81 11.44 -10.24
CA LEU A 150 -5.80 12.78 -10.86
C LEU A 150 -7.12 13.11 -11.60
N GLN A 151 -7.85 12.10 -12.08
CA GLN A 151 -9.17 12.24 -12.69
C GLN A 151 -10.32 12.15 -11.67
N GLY A 152 -10.02 12.34 -10.39
CA GLY A 152 -10.95 12.14 -9.28
C GLY A 152 -12.26 12.90 -9.40
N GLU A 153 -12.27 14.08 -10.05
CA GLU A 153 -13.50 14.86 -10.29
C GLU A 153 -14.53 14.15 -11.19
N ARG A 154 -14.12 13.11 -11.93
CA ARG A 154 -14.97 12.30 -12.83
C ARG A 154 -15.58 11.08 -12.14
N TRP A 155 -15.25 10.86 -10.88
CA TRP A 155 -15.77 9.79 -10.06
C TRP A 155 -15.94 10.24 -8.60
N PHE A 156 -16.35 9.36 -7.71
CA PHE A 156 -16.68 9.74 -6.32
C PHE A 156 -15.49 10.21 -5.48
N LEU A 157 -14.25 10.11 -5.97
CA LEU A 157 -13.07 10.63 -5.28
C LEU A 157 -13.10 12.16 -5.14
N GLY A 158 -13.59 12.86 -6.15
CA GLY A 158 -13.52 14.32 -6.22
C GLY A 158 -12.12 14.83 -6.61
N LYS A 159 -12.02 16.12 -6.85
CA LYS A 159 -10.75 16.76 -7.22
C LYS A 159 -9.86 16.91 -5.99
N LEU A 160 -8.82 16.09 -5.90
CA LEU A 160 -7.99 15.99 -4.70
C LEU A 160 -6.72 16.83 -4.77
N TYR A 161 -5.92 16.66 -5.82
CA TYR A 161 -4.63 17.35 -6.00
C TYR A 161 -4.28 17.54 -7.48
N HIS A 162 -3.22 18.29 -7.73
CA HIS A 162 -2.66 18.49 -9.06
C HIS A 162 -1.14 18.71 -8.99
N TYR A 163 -0.47 18.43 -10.10
CA TYR A 163 0.92 18.80 -10.31
C TYR A 163 0.99 20.14 -11.03
N PRO A 164 1.50 21.24 -10.41
CA PRO A 164 1.52 22.59 -11.03
C PRO A 164 2.29 22.63 -12.34
N ASN A 165 3.33 21.81 -12.46
CA ASN A 165 4.16 21.73 -13.65
C ASN A 165 3.72 20.62 -14.64
N GLY A 166 2.57 19.98 -14.38
CA GLY A 166 2.13 18.80 -15.11
C GLY A 166 3.02 17.58 -14.86
N GLY A 167 2.72 16.49 -15.55
CA GLY A 167 3.50 15.25 -15.49
C GLY A 167 3.49 14.53 -16.83
N SER A 168 4.50 13.68 -17.06
CA SER A 168 4.75 13.00 -18.34
C SER A 168 3.94 11.73 -18.54
N TYR A 169 3.36 11.16 -17.48
CA TYR A 169 2.57 9.94 -17.57
C TYR A 169 1.15 10.20 -17.12
N PHE A 170 0.21 10.41 -18.04
CA PHE A 170 -1.19 10.77 -17.77
C PHE A 170 -1.35 11.90 -16.74
N GLY A 171 -0.44 12.88 -16.77
CA GLY A 171 -0.42 14.02 -15.85
C GLY A 171 0.37 13.80 -14.56
N VAL A 172 0.82 12.58 -14.29
CA VAL A 172 1.65 12.23 -13.12
C VAL A 172 3.12 12.48 -13.40
N THR A 173 3.84 13.02 -12.42
CA THR A 173 5.28 13.24 -12.51
C THR A 173 6.05 11.94 -12.28
N ILE A 174 7.19 11.77 -12.97
CA ILE A 174 8.07 10.61 -12.75
C ILE A 174 8.59 10.58 -11.30
N ALA A 175 8.82 11.74 -10.69
CA ALA A 175 9.26 11.86 -9.30
C ALA A 175 8.29 11.18 -8.34
N ASN A 176 6.97 11.21 -8.62
CA ASN A 176 5.96 10.56 -7.78
C ASN A 176 6.21 9.05 -7.68
N PHE A 177 6.44 8.37 -8.79
CA PHE A 177 6.69 6.93 -8.80
C PHE A 177 7.93 6.56 -7.98
N PHE A 178 9.03 7.32 -8.13
CA PHE A 178 10.21 7.13 -7.29
C PHE A 178 9.94 7.46 -5.82
N GLY A 179 9.07 8.42 -5.53
CA GLY A 179 8.61 8.75 -4.18
C GLY A 179 7.89 7.57 -3.52
N TRP A 180 7.00 6.90 -4.23
CA TRP A 180 6.32 5.71 -3.73
C TRP A 180 7.29 4.56 -3.43
N PHE A 181 8.26 4.34 -4.32
CA PHE A 181 9.36 3.40 -4.06
C PHE A 181 10.11 3.77 -2.78
N PHE A 182 10.53 5.03 -2.66
CA PHE A 182 11.32 5.53 -1.54
C PHE A 182 10.55 5.38 -0.21
N VAL A 183 9.29 5.81 -0.17
CA VAL A 183 8.45 5.76 1.05
C VAL A 183 8.24 4.32 1.50
N CYS A 184 7.91 3.40 0.59
CA CYS A 184 7.78 1.99 0.91
C CYS A 184 9.08 1.42 1.46
N PHE A 185 10.20 1.71 0.81
CA PHE A 185 11.52 1.28 1.26
C PHE A 185 11.84 1.75 2.69
N VAL A 186 11.60 3.03 2.97
CA VAL A 186 11.83 3.63 4.29
C VAL A 186 10.92 3.00 5.34
N ILE A 187 9.61 2.87 5.07
CA ILE A 187 8.66 2.24 5.98
C ILE A 187 9.12 0.83 6.36
N LEU A 188 9.44 0.01 5.36
CA LEU A 188 9.81 -1.39 5.61
C LEU A 188 11.13 -1.52 6.35
N ARG A 189 12.14 -0.70 6.02
CA ARG A 189 13.43 -0.74 6.71
C ARG A 189 13.32 -0.27 8.15
N LEU A 190 12.60 0.82 8.40
CA LEU A 190 12.34 1.30 9.76
C LEU A 190 11.55 0.26 10.57
N PHE A 191 10.50 -0.31 9.98
CA PHE A 191 9.73 -1.35 10.67
C PHE A 191 10.59 -2.56 11.03
N ILE A 192 11.43 -3.06 10.10
CA ILE A 192 12.32 -4.19 10.38
C ILE A 192 13.28 -3.90 11.53
N VAL A 193 13.84 -2.68 11.58
CA VAL A 193 14.72 -2.26 12.69
C VAL A 193 13.96 -2.23 14.01
N VAL A 194 12.78 -1.61 14.03
CA VAL A 194 11.93 -1.54 15.23
C VAL A 194 11.48 -2.94 15.67
N ASP A 195 11.08 -3.80 14.73
CA ASP A 195 10.67 -5.19 15.00
C ASP A 195 11.81 -6.00 15.64
N LEU A 196 13.02 -5.90 15.09
CA LEU A 196 14.20 -6.56 15.63
C LEU A 196 14.58 -6.05 17.03
N THR A 197 14.43 -4.76 17.26
CA THR A 197 14.76 -4.13 18.56
C THR A 197 13.76 -4.53 19.64
N LEU A 198 12.47 -4.56 19.31
CA LEU A 198 11.41 -4.82 20.30
C LEU A 198 11.13 -6.32 20.52
N PHE A 199 11.26 -7.14 19.47
CA PHE A 199 10.85 -8.55 19.50
C PHE A 199 12.01 -9.54 19.22
N GLY A 200 13.20 -9.03 18.91
CA GLY A 200 14.38 -9.86 18.62
C GLY A 200 14.34 -10.52 17.23
N ASP A 201 15.31 -11.40 16.99
CA ASP A 201 15.51 -12.06 15.69
C ASP A 201 14.63 -13.31 15.48
N GLY A 202 13.76 -13.62 16.44
CA GLY A 202 12.88 -14.79 16.40
C GLY A 202 13.56 -16.12 16.75
N ARG A 203 14.86 -16.10 17.07
CA ARG A 203 15.58 -17.30 17.54
C ARG A 203 15.14 -17.65 18.97
N GLY A 204 14.15 -18.50 19.10
CA GLY A 204 13.57 -18.91 20.38
C GLY A 204 12.27 -18.22 20.77
N SER A 205 11.72 -17.41 19.87
CA SER A 205 10.47 -16.70 20.12
C SER A 205 9.25 -17.62 19.91
N ARG A 206 8.30 -17.57 20.85
CA ARG A 206 6.97 -18.17 20.68
C ARG A 206 6.26 -17.45 19.52
N ILE A 207 5.38 -18.18 18.80
CA ILE A 207 4.50 -17.61 17.78
C ILE A 207 3.84 -16.35 18.33
N PRO A 208 3.89 -15.19 17.64
CA PRO A 208 3.26 -13.98 18.14
C PRO A 208 1.77 -14.18 18.42
N VAL A 209 1.26 -13.56 19.47
CA VAL A 209 -0.16 -13.63 19.82
C VAL A 209 -1.01 -13.07 18.68
N GLY A 210 -1.99 -13.84 18.22
CA GLY A 210 -2.89 -13.48 17.13
C GLY A 210 -2.49 -14.07 15.76
N VAL A 211 -1.31 -14.70 15.65
CA VAL A 211 -0.97 -15.46 14.42
C VAL A 211 -1.86 -16.69 14.34
N LEU A 212 -2.66 -16.75 13.27
CA LEU A 212 -3.55 -17.87 12.98
C LEU A 212 -3.05 -18.61 11.77
N GLU A 213 -3.11 -19.95 11.81
CA GLU A 213 -2.85 -20.80 10.66
C GLU A 213 -4.18 -21.20 10.03
N TYR A 214 -4.35 -20.90 8.73
CA TYR A 214 -5.52 -21.30 7.94
C TYR A 214 -5.12 -21.54 6.47
N PRO A 215 -5.88 -22.37 5.76
CA PRO A 215 -5.60 -22.65 4.34
C PRO A 215 -5.56 -21.37 3.52
N PHE A 216 -4.64 -21.31 2.55
CA PHE A 216 -4.47 -20.17 1.63
C PHE A 216 -4.10 -18.83 2.27
N LYS A 217 -3.63 -18.83 3.51
CA LYS A 217 -3.22 -17.63 4.25
C LYS A 217 -2.29 -16.71 3.44
N ALA A 218 -1.29 -17.29 2.76
CA ALA A 218 -0.35 -16.56 1.93
C ALA A 218 -0.98 -15.83 0.72
N LEU A 219 -2.17 -16.27 0.28
CA LEU A 219 -2.88 -15.66 -0.85
C LEU A 219 -3.63 -14.38 -0.47
N GLY A 220 -4.00 -14.21 0.80
CA GLY A 220 -4.77 -13.04 1.24
C GLY A 220 -4.15 -11.71 0.80
N PRO A 221 -2.87 -11.42 1.11
CA PRO A 221 -2.21 -10.20 0.64
C PRO A 221 -2.07 -10.12 -0.88
N VAL A 222 -1.89 -11.25 -1.58
CA VAL A 222 -1.84 -11.30 -3.04
C VAL A 222 -3.19 -10.87 -3.63
N VAL A 223 -4.28 -11.42 -3.10
CA VAL A 223 -5.65 -11.06 -3.50
C VAL A 223 -5.94 -9.59 -3.20
N LEU A 224 -5.52 -9.07 -2.06
CA LEU A 224 -5.71 -7.66 -1.72
C LEU A 224 -4.90 -6.75 -2.67
N TYR A 225 -3.64 -7.08 -2.97
CA TYR A 225 -2.81 -6.33 -3.90
C TYR A 225 -3.46 -6.21 -5.29
N PHE A 226 -3.84 -7.36 -5.89
CA PHE A 226 -4.51 -7.36 -7.19
C PHE A 226 -5.95 -6.83 -7.12
N GLY A 227 -6.62 -6.93 -5.99
CA GLY A 227 -7.92 -6.31 -5.74
C GLY A 227 -7.86 -4.79 -5.79
N ILE A 228 -6.82 -4.18 -5.23
CA ILE A 228 -6.57 -2.73 -5.32
C ILE A 228 -6.30 -2.33 -6.77
N LEU A 229 -5.46 -3.07 -7.51
CA LEU A 229 -5.23 -2.83 -8.94
C LEU A 229 -6.53 -2.94 -9.75
N ALA A 230 -7.28 -4.01 -9.55
CA ALA A 230 -8.54 -4.23 -10.25
C ALA A 230 -9.55 -3.12 -9.97
N PHE A 231 -9.67 -2.67 -8.72
CA PHE A 231 -10.53 -1.54 -8.35
C PHE A 231 -10.16 -0.28 -9.14
N ASN A 232 -8.90 0.10 -9.17
CA ASN A 232 -8.45 1.30 -9.88
C ASN A 232 -8.62 1.16 -11.40
N LEU A 233 -8.35 0.00 -11.98
CA LEU A 233 -8.63 -0.27 -13.40
C LEU A 233 -10.12 -0.18 -13.71
N LEU A 234 -10.99 -0.72 -12.86
CA LEU A 234 -12.45 -0.61 -13.02
C LEU A 234 -12.88 0.86 -12.98
N MET A 235 -12.36 1.66 -12.06
CA MET A 235 -12.65 3.10 -12.03
C MET A 235 -12.14 3.81 -13.28
N THR A 236 -10.95 3.46 -13.78
CA THR A 236 -10.38 4.02 -15.00
C THR A 236 -11.30 3.77 -16.22
N PHE A 237 -11.78 2.52 -16.38
CA PHE A 237 -12.71 2.20 -17.47
C PHE A 237 -14.08 2.84 -17.25
N TRP A 238 -14.57 2.92 -16.01
CA TRP A 238 -15.86 3.55 -15.71
C TRP A 238 -15.88 5.02 -16.11
N ILE A 239 -14.82 5.77 -15.83
CA ILE A 239 -14.75 7.18 -16.25
C ILE A 239 -14.47 7.35 -17.75
N GLY A 240 -14.36 6.25 -18.51
CA GLY A 240 -14.17 6.26 -19.97
C GLY A 240 -12.73 6.47 -20.45
N GLU A 241 -11.73 6.43 -19.56
CA GLU A 241 -10.32 6.59 -19.89
C GLU A 241 -9.70 5.31 -20.47
N LYS A 242 -10.15 4.93 -21.68
CA LYS A 242 -9.79 3.64 -22.31
C LYS A 242 -8.28 3.48 -22.52
N THR A 243 -7.59 4.53 -22.99
CA THR A 243 -6.14 4.47 -23.24
C THR A 243 -5.36 4.21 -21.95
N MET A 244 -5.70 4.94 -20.89
CA MET A 244 -5.14 4.77 -19.56
C MET A 244 -5.47 3.37 -19.00
N GLY A 245 -6.73 2.93 -19.13
CA GLY A 245 -7.17 1.62 -18.68
C GLY A 245 -6.40 0.48 -19.37
N TRP A 246 -6.26 0.51 -20.70
CA TRP A 246 -5.50 -0.51 -21.42
C TRP A 246 -4.01 -0.45 -21.09
N ALA A 247 -3.42 0.73 -20.93
CA ALA A 247 -2.03 0.85 -20.44
C ALA A 247 -1.88 0.16 -19.08
N GLY A 248 -2.79 0.41 -18.13
CA GLY A 248 -2.79 -0.25 -16.83
C GLY A 248 -2.98 -1.78 -16.92
N VAL A 249 -3.84 -2.28 -17.80
CA VAL A 249 -4.00 -3.72 -18.05
C VAL A 249 -2.72 -4.35 -18.59
N PHE A 250 -2.09 -3.75 -19.61
CA PHE A 250 -0.83 -4.25 -20.19
C PHE A 250 0.33 -4.24 -19.19
N ILE A 251 0.33 -3.29 -18.26
CA ILE A 251 1.28 -3.26 -17.15
C ILE A 251 0.94 -4.38 -16.15
N THR A 252 -0.31 -4.54 -15.75
CA THR A 252 -0.72 -5.48 -14.68
C THR A 252 -0.60 -6.94 -15.08
N LEU A 253 -0.91 -7.31 -16.33
CA LEU A 253 -0.90 -8.70 -16.79
C LEU A 253 0.45 -9.42 -16.66
N PRO A 254 1.60 -8.85 -17.06
CA PRO A 254 2.91 -9.49 -16.86
C PRO A 254 3.22 -9.75 -15.40
N LEU A 255 2.89 -8.80 -14.52
CA LEU A 255 3.09 -8.99 -13.09
C LEU A 255 2.22 -10.12 -12.54
N LEU A 256 0.95 -10.16 -12.90
CA LEU A 256 0.04 -11.24 -12.50
C LEU A 256 0.57 -12.61 -12.96
N LEU A 257 1.00 -12.69 -14.23
CA LEU A 257 1.57 -13.91 -14.78
C LEU A 257 2.83 -14.35 -14.03
N LEU A 258 3.76 -13.44 -13.75
CA LEU A 258 4.97 -13.74 -12.99
C LEU A 258 4.65 -14.25 -11.59
N VAL A 259 3.67 -13.64 -10.90
CA VAL A 259 3.24 -14.07 -9.57
C VAL A 259 2.61 -15.47 -9.63
N VAL A 260 1.72 -15.72 -10.58
CA VAL A 260 1.09 -17.05 -10.78
C VAL A 260 2.16 -18.12 -11.08
N LEU A 261 3.09 -17.84 -12.00
CA LEU A 261 4.18 -18.77 -12.32
C LEU A 261 5.09 -19.04 -11.13
N SER A 262 5.41 -18.02 -10.32
CA SER A 262 6.18 -18.19 -9.09
C SER A 262 5.47 -19.12 -8.10
N LEU A 263 4.17 -18.92 -7.91
CA LEU A 263 3.36 -19.74 -7.01
C LEU A 263 3.25 -21.21 -7.51
N LEU A 264 3.08 -21.42 -8.83
CA LEU A 264 3.01 -22.76 -9.42
C LEU A 264 4.37 -23.51 -9.34
N ARG A 265 5.49 -22.78 -9.52
CA ARG A 265 6.82 -23.35 -9.38
C ARG A 265 7.05 -23.90 -7.98
N HIS A 266 6.71 -23.16 -6.95
CA HIS A 266 6.87 -23.59 -5.55
C HIS A 266 6.03 -24.83 -5.19
N GLN A 267 4.96 -25.13 -5.96
CA GLN A 267 4.20 -26.39 -5.80
C GLN A 267 4.87 -27.61 -6.42
N ARG A 268 5.67 -27.42 -7.49
CA ARG A 268 6.34 -28.54 -8.20
C ARG A 268 7.64 -29.01 -7.53
N GLU A 269 8.26 -28.17 -6.72
CA GLU A 269 9.53 -28.45 -6.04
C GLU A 269 9.34 -29.26 -4.74
N ARG A 270 8.12 -29.77 -4.49
CA ARG A 270 7.76 -30.70 -3.42
C ARG A 270 7.35 -32.06 -3.97
#